data_e54afe9c0d6ea4e6b784590469ab8835
#
_entry.id   e54afe9c0d6ea4e6b784590469ab8835
#
_cell.length_a   1.000
_cell.length_b   1.000
_cell.length_c   1.000
_cell.angle_alpha   90.00
_cell.angle_beta   90.00
_cell.angle_gamma   90.00
#
_symmetry.space_group_name_H-M   'P 1'
#
loop_
_entity.id
_entity.type
_entity.pdbx_description
1 polymer ?
#
loop_
_entity_poly.entity_id
_entity_poly.type
_entity_poly.pdbx_seq_one_letter_code
_entity_poly.pdbx_strand_id
1 'polypeptide(L)' 'GVVLGEDRLNAAAEALQATGETVLAIASRCGFENLSYFNRAFKAHFGMTPRDYRKK' A
#
# COMPACT_ATOMS: atom_id res chain seq x y z
N GLY A 1 3.96 20.16 6.22
CA GLY A 1 4.62 19.60 5.10
C GLY A 1 3.88 18.41 4.56
N VAL A 2 4.10 18.15 3.33
CA VAL A 2 3.43 17.04 2.68
C VAL A 2 4.26 15.78 2.85
N VAL A 3 3.65 14.78 3.44
CA VAL A 3 4.32 13.50 3.60
C VAL A 3 3.71 12.55 2.57
N LEU A 4 4.21 12.68 1.37
CA LEU A 4 3.65 11.96 0.23
C LEU A 4 3.64 10.44 0.41
N GLY A 5 4.70 9.91 1.00
CA GLY A 5 4.79 8.47 1.20
C GLY A 5 3.70 7.95 2.13
N GLU A 6 3.47 8.65 3.23
CA GLU A 6 2.45 8.21 4.18
C GLU A 6 1.05 8.30 3.59
N ASP A 7 0.76 9.37 2.86
CA ASP A 7 -0.54 9.53 2.24
C ASP A 7 -0.82 8.42 1.25
N ARG A 8 0.18 8.06 0.45
CA ARG A 8 0.04 6.99 -0.52
C ARG A 8 -0.16 5.64 0.16
N LEU A 9 0.59 5.39 1.21
CA LEU A 9 0.48 4.14 1.94
C LEU A 9 -0.88 4.03 2.63
N ASN A 10 -1.37 5.12 3.20
CA ASN A 10 -2.67 5.11 3.84
C ASN A 10 -3.78 4.87 2.82
N ALA A 11 -3.68 5.50 1.66
CA ALA A 11 -4.66 5.29 0.61
C ALA A 11 -4.64 3.84 0.13
N ALA A 12 -3.45 3.28 0.01
CA ALA A 12 -3.32 1.89 -0.39
C ALA A 12 -3.92 0.94 0.65
N ALA A 13 -3.71 1.24 1.92
CA ALA A 13 -4.26 0.42 2.99
C ALA A 13 -5.79 0.42 2.94
N GLU A 14 -6.37 1.58 2.73
CA GLU A 14 -7.83 1.67 2.60
C GLU A 14 -8.33 0.87 1.42
N ALA A 15 -7.66 0.97 0.28
CA ALA A 15 -8.06 0.25 -0.91
C ALA A 15 -7.95 -1.25 -0.72
N LEU A 16 -6.94 -1.70 0.01
CA LEU A 16 -6.76 -3.12 0.29
C LEU A 16 -7.95 -3.71 1.04
N GLN A 17 -8.55 -2.93 1.91
CA GLN A 17 -9.68 -3.40 2.70
C GLN A 17 -11.03 -3.07 2.08
N ALA A 18 -11.09 -2.03 1.28
CA ALA A 18 -12.35 -1.59 0.69
C ALA A 18 -12.65 -2.24 -0.67
N THR A 19 -11.65 -2.74 -1.35
CA THR A 19 -11.81 -3.32 -2.68
C THR A 19 -11.17 -4.68 -2.77
N GLY A 20 -11.49 -5.39 -3.85
CA GLY A 20 -10.86 -6.67 -4.13
C GLY A 20 -9.72 -6.58 -5.14
N GLU A 21 -9.25 -5.38 -5.40
CA GLU A 21 -8.17 -5.19 -6.36
C GLU A 21 -6.88 -5.85 -5.91
N THR A 22 -6.04 -6.19 -6.89
CA THR A 22 -4.75 -6.80 -6.57
C THR A 22 -3.83 -5.76 -5.94
N VAL A 23 -2.83 -6.26 -5.19
CA VAL A 23 -1.84 -5.38 -4.59
C VAL A 23 -1.12 -4.57 -5.66
N LEU A 24 -0.81 -5.19 -6.80
CA LEU A 24 -0.15 -4.50 -7.89
C LEU A 24 -1.00 -3.36 -8.44
N ALA A 25 -2.29 -3.60 -8.64
CA ALA A 25 -3.19 -2.57 -9.13
C ALA A 25 -3.28 -1.40 -8.16
N ILE A 26 -3.37 -1.70 -6.88
CA ILE A 26 -3.45 -0.67 -5.85
C ILE A 26 -2.16 0.13 -5.79
N ALA A 27 -1.01 -0.54 -5.83
CA ALA A 27 0.27 0.14 -5.78
C ALA A 27 0.43 1.08 -6.98
N SER A 28 0.06 0.61 -8.16
CA SER A 28 0.16 1.41 -9.38
C SER A 28 -0.74 2.63 -9.29
N ARG A 29 -1.96 2.45 -8.82
CA ARG A 29 -2.91 3.55 -8.71
C ARG A 29 -2.47 4.59 -7.69
N CYS A 30 -1.79 4.16 -6.65
CA CYS A 30 -1.30 5.07 -5.62
C CYS A 30 0.03 5.75 -6.00
N GLY A 31 0.55 5.45 -7.18
CA GLY A 31 1.74 6.12 -7.65
C GLY A 31 3.05 5.43 -7.36
N PHE A 32 3.00 4.18 -6.96
CA PHE A 32 4.22 3.41 -6.74
C PHE A 32 4.63 2.73 -8.04
N GLU A 33 5.82 3.05 -8.52
CA GLU A 33 6.31 2.50 -9.77
C GLU A 33 6.83 1.07 -9.61
N ASN A 34 7.23 0.71 -8.42
CA ASN A 34 7.89 -0.55 -8.16
C ASN A 34 7.18 -1.29 -7.03
N LEU A 35 6.69 -2.48 -7.34
CA LEU A 35 5.95 -3.27 -6.36
C LEU A 35 6.82 -3.67 -5.16
N SER A 36 8.09 -3.98 -5.41
CA SER A 36 9.00 -4.35 -4.33
C SER A 36 9.18 -3.19 -3.36
N TYR A 37 9.32 -1.99 -3.89
CA TYR A 37 9.44 -0.82 -3.05
C TYR A 37 8.16 -0.59 -2.26
N PHE A 38 7.02 -0.76 -2.92
CA PHE A 38 5.73 -0.60 -2.25
C PHE A 38 5.60 -1.58 -1.07
N ASN A 39 5.91 -2.85 -1.32
CA ASN A 39 5.83 -3.86 -0.27
C ASN A 39 6.72 -3.51 0.91
N ARG A 40 7.94 -3.08 0.63
CA ARG A 40 8.89 -2.72 1.69
C ARG A 40 8.42 -1.51 2.47
N ALA A 41 7.98 -0.47 1.78
CA ALA A 41 7.52 0.75 2.43
C ALA A 41 6.27 0.47 3.27
N PHE A 42 5.36 -0.33 2.73
CA PHE A 42 4.14 -0.67 3.44
C PHE A 42 4.45 -1.43 4.72
N LYS A 43 5.33 -2.43 4.63
CA LYS A 43 5.70 -3.21 5.79
C LYS A 43 6.38 -2.34 6.85
N ALA A 44 7.23 -1.41 6.43
CA ALA A 44 7.90 -0.53 7.36
C ALA A 44 6.92 0.39 8.08
N HIS A 45 5.88 0.81 7.36
CA HIS A 45 4.90 1.74 7.90
C HIS A 45 3.84 1.06 8.77
N PHE A 46 3.34 -0.08 8.33
CA PHE A 46 2.24 -0.77 9.00
C PHE A 46 2.67 -2.01 9.80
N GLY A 47 3.91 -2.42 9.68
CA GLY A 47 4.41 -3.58 10.40
C GLY A 47 4.06 -4.92 9.74
N MET A 48 3.45 -4.90 8.58
CA MET A 48 3.09 -6.12 7.86
C MET A 48 2.98 -5.82 6.37
N THR A 49 3.07 -6.86 5.55
CA THR A 49 2.98 -6.69 4.11
C THR A 49 1.55 -6.32 3.71
N PRO A 50 1.36 -5.72 2.53
CA PRO A 50 0.01 -5.42 2.06
C PRO A 50 -0.88 -6.64 1.98
N ARG A 51 -0.30 -7.77 1.62
CA ARG A 51 -1.03 -9.01 1.52
C ARG A 51 -1.55 -9.46 2.88
N ASP A 52 -0.68 -9.38 3.89
CA ASP A 52 -1.06 -9.74 5.24
C ASP A 52 -2.10 -8.77 5.80
N TYR A 53 -1.94 -7.52 5.47
CA TYR A 53 -2.86 -6.49 5.90
C TYR A 53 -4.27 -6.75 5.37
N ARG A 54 -4.37 -7.19 4.13
CA ARG A 54 -5.66 -7.52 3.51
C ARG A 54 -6.35 -8.67 4.22
N LYS A 55 -5.59 -9.63 4.71
CA LYS A 55 -6.15 -10.78 5.41
C LYS A 55 -6.70 -10.44 6.78
N LYS A 56 -6.31 -9.32 7.29
CA LYS A 56 -6.73 -8.86 8.60
C LYS A 56 -8.22 -8.45 8.66
#